data_97476e84a721b104efc6fe5dd64f9de0
#
_entry.id   97476e84a721b104efc6fe5dd64f9de0
#
_cell.length_a   1.000
_cell.length_b   1.000
_cell.length_c   1.000
_cell.angle_alpha   90.00
_cell.angle_beta   90.00
_cell.angle_gamma   90.00
#
_symmetry.space_group_name_H-M   'P 1'
#
loop_
_entity.id
_entity.type
_entity.pdbx_description
1 polymer ?
#
loop_
_entity_poly.entity_id
_entity_poly.type
_entity_poly.pdbx_seq_one_letter_code
_entity_poly.pdbx_strand_id
1 'polypeptide(L)'
;GMRVHRSGLPFDDPSGERLRRWMGVGRDTFYDTSRIAIVPMAFCFPGYDAKGADLPPPRRCAETWRAAVMAELPAVELTLAIGQHAHRWHLGKAAARAGVTATVRDWEAGLPHLVALPHPSWRNTAWLKRNPWFEDEVVPWLQGRIAELT
;
A
#
# COMPACT_ATOMS: atom_id res chain seq x y z
N GLY A 1 6.57 1.12 11.03
CA GLY A 1 7.73 0.83 11.88
C GLY A 1 8.28 2.06 12.59
N MET A 2 9.22 1.86 13.49
CA MET A 2 9.76 2.93 14.39
C MET A 2 10.37 4.11 13.61
N ARG A 3 11.04 3.87 12.49
CA ARG A 3 11.62 4.95 11.68
C ARG A 3 10.55 5.94 11.21
N VAL A 4 9.47 5.43 10.63
CA VAL A 4 8.33 6.23 10.19
C VAL A 4 7.63 6.91 11.37
N HIS A 5 7.52 6.21 12.50
CA HIS A 5 6.95 6.79 13.73
C HIS A 5 7.75 8.00 14.22
N ARG A 6 9.08 7.95 14.16
CA ARG A 6 9.97 9.05 14.57
C ARG A 6 9.96 10.23 13.60
N SER A 7 9.94 9.95 12.28
CA SER A 7 9.92 11.01 11.27
C SER A 7 8.54 11.65 11.10
N GLY A 8 7.47 10.95 11.50
CA GLY A 8 6.10 11.36 11.24
C GLY A 8 5.70 11.31 9.78
N LEU A 9 6.59 10.83 8.90
CA LEU A 9 6.38 10.82 7.46
C LEU A 9 6.15 9.38 6.94
N PRO A 10 4.96 9.03 6.44
CA PRO A 10 4.69 7.70 5.91
C PRO A 10 5.65 7.31 4.79
N PHE A 11 6.10 6.04 4.78
CA PHE A 11 7.03 5.54 3.78
C PHE A 11 8.38 6.30 3.70
N ASP A 12 8.83 6.94 4.77
CA ASP A 12 10.16 7.53 4.86
C ASP A 12 11.21 6.47 5.24
N ASP A 13 11.28 5.42 4.42
CA ASP A 13 12.12 4.24 4.60
C ASP A 13 12.41 3.57 3.23
N PRO A 14 13.23 2.49 3.19
CA PRO A 14 13.48 1.74 1.95
C PRO A 14 12.22 1.16 1.27
N SER A 15 11.15 0.91 2.04
CA SER A 15 9.87 0.48 1.45
C SER A 15 9.26 1.60 0.60
N GLY A 16 9.36 2.84 1.06
CA GLY A 16 8.90 4.00 0.31
C GLY A 16 9.70 4.25 -0.95
N GLU A 17 11.01 4.01 -0.94
CA GLU A 17 11.84 4.09 -2.16
C GLU A 17 11.37 3.09 -3.21
N ARG A 18 11.09 1.85 -2.80
CA ARG A 18 10.56 0.82 -3.69
C ARG A 18 9.18 1.17 -4.21
N LEU A 19 8.30 1.68 -3.34
CA LEU A 19 6.96 2.08 -3.74
C LEU A 19 6.99 3.20 -4.77
N ARG A 20 7.79 4.23 -4.57
CA ARG A 20 7.96 5.33 -5.54
C ARG A 20 8.45 4.83 -6.90
N ARG A 21 9.37 3.86 -6.92
CA ARG A 21 9.82 3.22 -8.18
C ARG A 21 8.68 2.49 -8.87
N TRP A 22 7.86 1.72 -8.14
CA TRP A 22 6.69 1.05 -8.72
C TRP A 22 5.67 2.04 -9.25
N MET A 23 5.50 3.16 -8.58
CA MET A 23 4.58 4.24 -8.99
C MET A 23 5.15 5.12 -10.12
N GLY A 24 6.45 5.07 -10.40
CA GLY A 24 7.10 5.94 -11.39
C GLY A 24 7.19 7.40 -10.97
N VAL A 25 7.14 7.71 -9.67
CA VAL A 25 7.15 9.08 -9.15
C VAL A 25 8.38 9.40 -8.30
N GLY A 26 8.79 10.66 -8.34
CA GLY A 26 9.81 11.19 -7.45
C GLY A 26 9.28 11.46 -6.03
N ARG A 27 10.19 11.82 -5.12
CA ARG A 27 9.87 12.12 -3.72
C ARG A 27 8.89 13.29 -3.59
N ASP A 28 9.09 14.34 -4.38
CA ASP A 28 8.28 15.55 -4.30
C ASP A 28 6.83 15.28 -4.70
N THR A 29 6.60 14.59 -5.82
CA THR A 29 5.26 14.17 -6.25
C THR A 29 4.62 13.20 -5.25
N PHE A 30 5.41 12.25 -4.71
CA PHE A 30 4.90 11.26 -3.76
C PHE A 30 4.36 11.87 -2.46
N TYR A 31 4.93 12.98 -2.01
CA TYR A 31 4.51 13.69 -0.81
C TYR A 31 3.69 14.97 -1.10
N ASP A 32 3.38 15.23 -2.35
CA ASP A 32 2.44 16.29 -2.71
C ASP A 32 1.01 15.87 -2.35
N THR A 33 0.49 16.42 -1.26
CA THR A 33 -0.84 16.09 -0.73
C THR A 33 -2.00 16.52 -1.63
N SER A 34 -1.74 17.36 -2.65
CA SER A 34 -2.72 17.70 -3.66
C SER A 34 -2.89 16.61 -4.73
N ARG A 35 -1.94 15.67 -4.80
CA ARG A 35 -1.89 14.59 -5.80
C ARG A 35 -2.00 13.20 -5.19
N ILE A 36 -1.33 12.97 -4.06
CA ILE A 36 -1.24 11.64 -3.44
C ILE A 36 -1.62 11.71 -1.96
N ALA A 37 -2.66 10.98 -1.60
CA ALA A 37 -3.06 10.76 -0.21
C ALA A 37 -2.47 9.44 0.31
N ILE A 38 -1.67 9.50 1.37
CA ILE A 38 -1.12 8.31 2.03
C ILE A 38 -1.90 8.03 3.30
N VAL A 39 -2.76 7.02 3.26
CA VAL A 39 -3.65 6.66 4.38
C VAL A 39 -3.23 5.31 4.96
N PRO A 40 -2.51 5.26 6.11
CA PRO A 40 -2.10 4.01 6.72
C PRO A 40 -3.30 3.24 7.31
N MET A 41 -3.14 1.92 7.49
CA MET A 41 -4.15 1.08 8.14
C MET A 41 -4.23 1.33 9.66
N ALA A 42 -3.21 1.94 10.25
CA ALA A 42 -3.23 2.45 11.62
C ALA A 42 -2.33 3.68 11.72
N PHE A 43 -2.76 4.67 12.48
CA PHE A 43 -2.06 5.96 12.62
C PHE A 43 -0.97 5.95 13.70
N CYS A 44 -0.88 4.90 14.49
CA CYS A 44 0.11 4.74 15.56
C CYS A 44 1.00 3.54 15.29
N PHE A 45 2.28 3.64 15.69
CA PHE A 45 3.16 2.48 15.74
C PHE A 45 2.78 1.60 16.94
N PRO A 46 2.35 0.34 16.72
CA PRO A 46 1.82 -0.50 17.79
C PRO A 46 2.90 -1.13 18.68
N GLY A 47 4.18 -0.95 18.36
CA GLY A 47 5.30 -1.55 19.08
C GLY A 47 5.83 -2.82 18.40
N TYR A 48 6.61 -3.57 19.16
CA TYR A 48 7.26 -4.82 18.74
C TYR A 48 6.66 -6.03 19.44
N ASP A 49 6.72 -7.16 18.78
CA ASP A 49 6.46 -8.45 19.40
C ASP A 49 7.68 -8.91 20.24
N ALA A 50 7.54 -10.07 20.91
CA ALA A 50 8.61 -10.66 21.74
C ALA A 50 9.89 -11.01 20.95
N LYS A 51 9.83 -11.06 19.61
CA LYS A 51 10.95 -11.34 18.70
C LYS A 51 11.53 -10.09 18.05
N GLY A 52 11.03 -8.91 18.42
CA GLY A 52 11.47 -7.62 17.89
C GLY A 52 10.92 -7.27 16.50
N ALA A 53 9.91 -7.99 16.01
CA ALA A 53 9.21 -7.64 14.79
C ALA A 53 8.09 -6.64 15.05
N ASP A 54 7.82 -5.76 14.08
CA ASP A 54 6.70 -4.81 14.18
C ASP A 54 5.38 -5.58 14.37
N LEU A 55 4.61 -5.18 15.37
CA LEU A 55 3.23 -5.68 15.54
C LEU A 55 2.36 -5.24 14.35
N PRO A 56 1.34 -6.06 14.00
CA PRO A 56 0.41 -5.69 12.94
C PRO A 56 -0.40 -4.45 13.33
N PRO A 57 -0.91 -3.69 12.33
CA PRO A 57 -1.77 -2.55 12.61
C PRO A 57 -3.02 -2.99 13.38
N PRO A 58 -3.36 -2.32 14.49
CA PRO A 58 -4.56 -2.65 15.25
C PRO A 58 -5.81 -2.46 14.40
N ARG A 59 -6.64 -3.50 14.29
CA ARG A 59 -7.90 -3.47 13.52
C ARG A 59 -8.81 -2.33 13.95
N ARG A 60 -8.91 -2.09 15.26
CA ARG A 60 -9.72 -1.04 15.84
C ARG A 60 -9.40 0.35 15.26
N CYS A 61 -8.16 0.62 14.90
CA CYS A 61 -7.79 1.89 14.29
C CYS A 61 -8.47 2.07 12.93
N ALA A 62 -8.42 1.07 12.06
CA ALA A 62 -9.09 1.12 10.77
C ALA A 62 -10.62 1.16 10.92
N GLU A 63 -11.18 0.35 11.81
CA GLU A 63 -12.63 0.31 12.09
C GLU A 63 -13.16 1.65 12.59
N THR A 64 -12.36 2.39 13.38
CA THR A 64 -12.76 3.69 13.94
C THR A 64 -12.61 4.84 12.95
N TRP A 65 -11.50 4.88 12.21
CA TRP A 65 -11.10 6.11 11.52
C TRP A 65 -11.13 6.04 10.01
N ARG A 66 -10.94 4.85 9.42
CA ARG A 66 -10.66 4.76 7.99
C ARG A 66 -11.83 5.24 7.12
N ALA A 67 -13.06 4.88 7.47
CA ALA A 67 -14.23 5.30 6.70
C ALA A 67 -14.37 6.84 6.70
N ALA A 68 -14.18 7.48 7.86
CA ALA A 68 -14.25 8.93 7.97
C ALA A 68 -13.14 9.61 7.16
N VAL A 69 -11.89 9.11 7.24
CA VAL A 69 -10.76 9.66 6.46
C VAL A 69 -11.01 9.49 4.96
N MET A 70 -11.48 8.34 4.50
CA MET A 70 -11.75 8.11 3.09
C MET A 70 -12.89 8.99 2.56
N ALA A 71 -13.87 9.33 3.39
CA ALA A 71 -14.94 10.25 3.01
C ALA A 71 -14.46 11.68 2.76
N GLU A 72 -13.35 12.10 3.36
CA GLU A 72 -12.70 13.40 3.12
C GLU A 72 -11.83 13.42 1.84
N LEU A 73 -11.77 12.31 1.10
CA LEU A 73 -10.96 12.16 -0.10
C LEU A 73 -11.81 11.83 -1.35
N PRO A 74 -12.83 12.65 -1.66
CA PRO A 74 -13.78 12.33 -2.75
C PRO A 74 -13.16 12.39 -4.15
N ALA A 75 -12.02 13.08 -4.31
CA ALA A 75 -11.32 13.23 -5.59
C ALA A 75 -10.35 12.08 -5.91
N VAL A 76 -10.24 11.08 -5.03
CA VAL A 76 -9.34 9.93 -5.30
C VAL A 76 -9.92 9.05 -6.40
N GLU A 77 -9.25 9.00 -7.53
CA GLU A 77 -9.64 8.17 -8.68
C GLU A 77 -9.08 6.76 -8.61
N LEU A 78 -7.88 6.58 -8.05
CA LEU A 78 -7.22 5.29 -7.93
C LEU A 78 -6.74 5.03 -6.50
N THR A 79 -7.13 3.91 -5.93
CA THR A 79 -6.66 3.43 -4.63
C THR A 79 -5.66 2.30 -4.80
N LEU A 80 -4.46 2.45 -4.23
CA LEU A 80 -3.48 1.37 -4.13
C LEU A 80 -3.64 0.66 -2.78
N ALA A 81 -4.20 -0.54 -2.79
CA ALA A 81 -4.33 -1.37 -1.59
C ALA A 81 -3.03 -2.15 -1.37
N ILE A 82 -2.18 -1.68 -0.45
CA ILE A 82 -0.81 -2.17 -0.28
C ILE A 82 -0.72 -3.17 0.88
N GLY A 83 -0.47 -4.44 0.55
CA GLY A 83 -0.27 -5.53 1.50
C GLY A 83 -1.57 -6.08 2.12
N GLN A 84 -1.44 -7.22 2.80
CA GLN A 84 -2.57 -8.04 3.25
C GLN A 84 -3.61 -7.31 4.13
N HIS A 85 -3.20 -6.33 4.94
CA HIS A 85 -4.12 -5.59 5.81
C HIS A 85 -5.02 -4.66 5.00
N ALA A 86 -4.45 -3.98 3.98
CA ALA A 86 -5.21 -3.15 3.05
C ALA A 86 -6.09 -4.03 2.13
N HIS A 87 -5.58 -5.16 1.64
CA HIS A 87 -6.38 -6.12 0.86
C HIS A 87 -7.62 -6.57 1.64
N ARG A 88 -7.44 -6.96 2.91
CA ARG A 88 -8.57 -7.37 3.76
C ARG A 88 -9.62 -6.28 3.92
N TRP A 89 -9.20 -5.03 4.05
CA TRP A 89 -10.11 -3.90 4.22
C TRP A 89 -10.85 -3.56 2.93
N HIS A 90 -10.12 -3.38 1.84
CA HIS A 90 -10.68 -2.90 0.58
C HIS A 90 -11.33 -4.00 -0.27
N LEU A 91 -10.83 -5.22 -0.22
CA LEU A 91 -11.25 -6.36 -1.05
C LEU A 91 -11.98 -7.45 -0.24
N GLY A 92 -12.03 -7.28 1.08
CA GLY A 92 -12.82 -8.14 1.96
C GLY A 92 -12.16 -9.46 2.36
N LYS A 93 -12.95 -10.33 3.03
CA LYS A 93 -12.46 -11.57 3.63
C LYS A 93 -12.01 -12.61 2.59
N ALA A 94 -12.62 -12.61 1.41
CA ALA A 94 -12.27 -13.55 0.34
C ALA A 94 -10.83 -13.31 -0.14
N ALA A 95 -10.45 -12.08 -0.46
CA ALA A 95 -9.09 -11.70 -0.83
C ALA A 95 -8.08 -12.01 0.29
N ALA A 96 -8.46 -11.77 1.56
CA ALA A 96 -7.61 -12.11 2.69
C ALA A 96 -7.33 -13.61 2.83
N ARG A 97 -8.29 -14.47 2.47
CA ARG A 97 -8.14 -15.93 2.46
C ARG A 97 -7.34 -16.44 1.27
N ALA A 98 -7.51 -15.82 0.11
CA ALA A 98 -6.76 -16.16 -1.11
C ALA A 98 -5.26 -15.87 -0.96
N GLY A 99 -4.90 -14.92 -0.09
CA GLY A 99 -3.53 -14.51 0.18
C GLY A 99 -3.00 -13.49 -0.84
N VAL A 100 -1.84 -12.91 -0.53
CA VAL A 100 -1.27 -11.78 -1.28
C VAL A 100 -1.04 -12.13 -2.75
N THR A 101 -0.49 -13.31 -3.04
CA THR A 101 -0.14 -13.68 -4.42
C THR A 101 -1.39 -13.74 -5.33
N ALA A 102 -2.42 -14.45 -4.89
CA ALA A 102 -3.65 -14.57 -5.67
C ALA A 102 -4.36 -13.22 -5.81
N THR A 103 -4.43 -12.44 -4.73
CA THR A 103 -5.05 -11.11 -4.74
C THR A 103 -4.33 -10.14 -5.68
N VAL A 104 -2.99 -10.14 -5.67
CA VAL A 104 -2.21 -9.29 -6.58
C VAL A 104 -2.26 -9.81 -8.02
N ARG A 105 -2.36 -11.13 -8.23
CA ARG A 105 -2.50 -11.69 -9.58
C ARG A 105 -3.81 -11.27 -10.26
N ASP A 106 -4.84 -11.06 -9.46
CA ASP A 106 -6.17 -10.58 -9.91
C ASP A 106 -6.28 -9.04 -9.85
N TRP A 107 -5.19 -8.34 -10.15
CA TRP A 107 -5.10 -6.89 -9.98
C TRP A 107 -6.07 -6.10 -10.86
N GLU A 108 -6.48 -6.66 -12.01
CA GLU A 108 -7.41 -6.01 -12.93
C GLU A 108 -8.86 -5.99 -12.42
N ALA A 109 -9.22 -6.85 -11.47
CA ALA A 109 -10.59 -6.97 -10.97
C ALA A 109 -11.14 -5.70 -10.30
N GLY A 110 -10.26 -4.84 -9.81
CA GLY A 110 -10.63 -3.58 -9.16
C GLY A 110 -10.56 -2.33 -10.06
N LEU A 111 -10.14 -2.49 -11.31
CA LEU A 111 -9.96 -1.38 -12.23
C LEU A 111 -11.28 -0.68 -12.58
N PRO A 112 -11.26 0.62 -12.85
CA PRO A 112 -10.08 1.53 -12.82
C PRO A 112 -9.77 2.14 -11.44
N HIS A 113 -10.48 1.76 -10.38
CA HIS A 113 -10.51 2.49 -9.11
C HIS A 113 -9.63 1.89 -8.01
N LEU A 114 -9.23 0.62 -8.13
CA LEU A 114 -8.45 -0.06 -7.10
C LEU A 114 -7.47 -1.06 -7.70
N VAL A 115 -6.23 -1.05 -7.18
CA VAL A 115 -5.20 -2.04 -7.51
C VAL A 115 -4.60 -2.61 -6.23
N ALA A 116 -4.52 -3.93 -6.14
CA ALA A 116 -3.86 -4.63 -5.06
C ALA A 116 -2.36 -4.75 -5.33
N LEU A 117 -1.53 -4.32 -4.38
CA LEU A 117 -0.08 -4.41 -4.47
C LEU A 117 0.49 -5.24 -3.30
N PRO A 118 1.62 -5.96 -3.50
CA PRO A 118 2.34 -6.53 -2.37
C PRO A 118 2.92 -5.39 -1.53
N HIS A 119 3.22 -5.65 -0.25
CA HIS A 119 3.90 -4.63 0.55
C HIS A 119 5.34 -4.44 0.03
N PRO A 120 5.82 -3.21 -0.17
CA PRO A 120 7.14 -2.94 -0.77
C PRO A 120 8.33 -3.20 0.16
N SER A 121 8.14 -3.84 1.30
CA SER A 121 9.22 -4.13 2.24
C SER A 121 10.24 -5.11 1.68
N TRP A 122 11.47 -5.03 2.20
CA TRP A 122 12.56 -5.95 1.84
C TRP A 122 12.20 -7.43 2.09
N ARG A 123 11.29 -7.70 3.04
CA ARG A 123 10.79 -9.06 3.35
C ARG A 123 10.11 -9.72 2.15
N ASN A 124 9.60 -8.93 1.22
CA ASN A 124 8.97 -9.41 0.00
C ASN A 124 9.93 -9.55 -1.20
N THR A 125 11.24 -9.34 -1.00
CA THR A 125 12.21 -9.50 -2.10
C THR A 125 12.22 -10.92 -2.68
N ALA A 126 12.11 -11.95 -1.83
CA ALA A 126 12.00 -13.33 -2.31
C ALA A 126 10.65 -13.60 -3.02
N TRP A 127 9.58 -12.90 -2.63
CA TRP A 127 8.31 -12.97 -3.31
C TRP A 127 8.39 -12.36 -4.71
N LEU A 128 9.00 -11.19 -4.86
CA LEU A 128 9.22 -10.52 -6.15
C LEU A 128 10.02 -11.41 -7.11
N LYS A 129 11.10 -12.03 -6.63
CA LYS A 129 11.89 -12.97 -7.45
C LYS A 129 11.09 -14.17 -7.95
N ARG A 130 10.11 -14.65 -7.18
CA ARG A 130 9.24 -15.77 -7.57
C ARG A 130 8.05 -15.34 -8.42
N ASN A 131 7.76 -14.05 -8.47
CA ASN A 131 6.62 -13.48 -9.18
C ASN A 131 7.07 -12.32 -10.09
N PRO A 132 7.97 -12.56 -11.07
CA PRO A 132 8.51 -11.51 -11.95
C PRO A 132 7.42 -10.79 -12.74
N TRP A 133 6.35 -11.48 -13.06
CA TRP A 133 5.16 -10.91 -13.73
C TRP A 133 4.65 -9.62 -13.06
N PHE A 134 4.84 -9.46 -11.76
CA PHE A 134 4.41 -8.25 -11.06
C PHE A 134 5.18 -7.02 -11.55
N GLU A 135 6.49 -7.12 -11.66
CA GLU A 135 7.32 -6.02 -12.16
C GLU A 135 7.26 -5.90 -13.69
N ASP A 136 6.94 -6.97 -14.41
CA ASP A 136 6.85 -6.99 -15.86
C ASP A 136 5.48 -6.55 -16.40
N GLU A 137 4.38 -6.80 -15.69
CA GLU A 137 3.01 -6.54 -16.13
C GLU A 137 2.37 -5.39 -15.32
N VAL A 138 2.34 -5.52 -13.97
CA VAL A 138 1.58 -4.60 -13.10
C VAL A 138 2.28 -3.25 -12.96
N VAL A 139 3.58 -3.25 -12.76
CA VAL A 139 4.34 -2.01 -12.54
C VAL A 139 4.30 -1.07 -13.75
N PRO A 140 4.51 -1.50 -15.02
CA PRO A 140 4.39 -0.63 -16.17
C PRO A 140 2.99 -0.02 -16.33
N TRP A 141 1.95 -0.82 -16.14
CA TRP A 141 0.58 -0.32 -16.14
C TRP A 141 0.35 0.74 -15.05
N LEU A 142 0.81 0.45 -13.83
CA LEU A 142 0.67 1.36 -12.70
C LEU A 142 1.37 2.70 -12.95
N GLN A 143 2.59 2.67 -13.48
CA GLN A 143 3.36 3.87 -13.83
C GLN A 143 2.62 4.72 -14.88
N GLY A 144 2.09 4.10 -15.92
CA GLY A 144 1.29 4.77 -16.94
C GLY A 144 0.05 5.44 -16.34
N ARG A 145 -0.71 4.69 -15.52
CA ARG A 145 -1.93 5.23 -14.90
C ARG A 145 -1.64 6.36 -13.90
N ILE A 146 -0.59 6.25 -13.11
CA ILE A 146 -0.21 7.31 -12.16
C ILE A 146 0.27 8.56 -12.91
N ALA A 147 1.02 8.42 -14.00
CA ALA A 147 1.44 9.57 -14.82
C ALA A 147 0.25 10.35 -15.41
N GLU A 148 -0.88 9.68 -15.68
CA GLU A 148 -2.11 10.35 -16.14
C GLU A 148 -2.80 11.13 -15.00
N LEU A 149 -2.62 10.69 -13.74
CA LEU A 149 -3.31 11.24 -12.57
C LEU A 149 -2.49 12.33 -11.84
N THR A 150 -1.20 12.40 -12.08
CA THR A 150 -0.27 13.29 -11.36
C THR A 150 0.47 14.25 -12.27
#